data_e5a040ce8ccfcddc2638862a08725b06
#
_entry.id   e5a040ce8ccfcddc2638862a08725b06
#
_cell.length_a   1.000
_cell.length_b   1.000
_cell.length_c   1.000
_cell.angle_alpha   90.00
_cell.angle_beta   90.00
_cell.angle_gamma   90.00
#
_symmetry.space_group_name_H-M   'P 1'
#
loop_
_entity.id
_entity.type
_entity.pdbx_description
1 polymer ?
#
loop_
_entity_poly.entity_id
_entity_poly.type
_entity_poly.pdbx_seq_one_letter_code
_entity_poly.pdbx_strand_id
1 'polypeptide(L)'
;PRMEQEMGADYYGKPYVEVHAMIPEQHRKLGVACIDCHDNKDLSLRISREFTLVRALKEMGVDPQKLSRQEMRSVVCAQCHVTYNIPKDKDMRSVGLFFPWQGSTLGNISVENVIKKIRSDPSYGEWKQSVTGFKLAFIRHPEFELFSNNSVHWKAGAACADCHMPYTKVGSSKVSDHRVTSPMKNDMKACMQ
;
A
#
# COMPACT_ATOMS: atom_id res chain seq x y z
N PRO A 1 5.66 -1.26 -11.89
CA PRO A 1 7.04 -1.77 -11.74
C PRO A 1 7.94 -1.42 -12.93
N ARG A 2 7.58 -1.82 -14.17
CA ARG A 2 8.45 -1.61 -15.34
C ARG A 2 8.75 -0.13 -15.59
N MET A 3 7.74 0.72 -15.61
CA MET A 3 7.92 2.17 -15.84
C MET A 3 8.73 2.82 -14.71
N GLU A 4 8.50 2.38 -13.49
CA GLU A 4 9.25 2.82 -12.32
C GLU A 4 10.73 2.39 -12.40
N GLN A 5 11.00 1.18 -12.91
CA GLN A 5 12.37 0.69 -13.16
C GLN A 5 13.07 1.45 -14.31
N GLU A 6 12.34 1.78 -15.37
CA GLU A 6 12.89 2.47 -16.55
C GLU A 6 13.09 3.97 -16.30
N MET A 7 12.26 4.60 -15.48
CA MET A 7 12.18 6.06 -15.31
C MET A 7 12.59 6.54 -13.92
N GLY A 8 12.65 5.65 -12.92
CA GLY A 8 12.97 6.05 -11.55
C GLY A 8 12.00 7.11 -11.00
N ALA A 9 12.55 8.16 -10.36
CA ALA A 9 11.77 9.24 -9.76
C ALA A 9 10.97 10.06 -10.79
N ASP A 10 11.43 10.14 -12.03
CA ASP A 10 10.76 10.89 -13.11
C ASP A 10 9.36 10.35 -13.42
N TYR A 11 9.12 9.06 -13.15
CA TYR A 11 7.79 8.45 -13.24
C TYR A 11 6.74 9.20 -12.43
N TYR A 12 7.09 9.66 -11.24
CA TYR A 12 6.17 10.38 -10.34
C TYR A 12 6.02 11.86 -10.69
N GLY A 13 6.94 12.40 -11.48
CA GLY A 13 6.93 13.80 -11.93
C GLY A 13 6.09 14.06 -13.18
N LYS A 14 5.80 13.02 -13.96
CA LYS A 14 5.07 13.16 -15.22
C LYS A 14 3.56 13.30 -15.02
N PRO A 15 2.88 14.08 -15.90
CA PRO A 15 1.43 14.12 -15.96
C PRO A 15 0.83 12.73 -16.18
N TYR A 16 -0.30 12.44 -15.54
CA TYR A 16 -1.00 11.15 -15.67
C TYR A 16 -1.23 10.74 -17.12
N VAL A 17 -1.65 11.68 -17.96
CA VAL A 17 -1.95 11.40 -19.38
C VAL A 17 -0.74 10.89 -20.16
N GLU A 18 0.46 11.41 -19.84
CA GLU A 18 1.71 10.95 -20.46
C GLU A 18 2.05 9.54 -20.00
N VAL A 19 2.01 9.31 -18.69
CA VAL A 19 2.27 7.99 -18.10
C VAL A 19 1.28 6.96 -18.63
N HIS A 20 0.00 7.32 -18.69
CA HIS A 20 -1.05 6.43 -19.20
C HIS A 20 -0.86 6.10 -20.70
N ALA A 21 -0.41 7.07 -21.49
CA ALA A 21 -0.12 6.85 -22.91
C ALA A 21 1.06 5.88 -23.15
N MET A 22 2.00 5.77 -22.21
CA MET A 22 3.11 4.82 -22.27
C MET A 22 2.70 3.37 -21.98
N ILE A 23 1.53 3.16 -21.39
CA ILE A 23 1.00 1.81 -21.11
C ILE A 23 0.46 1.23 -22.42
N PRO A 24 0.83 0.00 -22.82
CA PRO A 24 0.25 -0.69 -23.96
C PRO A 24 -1.28 -0.70 -23.89
N GLU A 25 -1.96 -0.44 -25.01
CA GLU A 25 -3.41 -0.23 -25.04
C GLU A 25 -4.19 -1.37 -24.40
N GLN A 26 -3.80 -2.62 -24.66
CA GLN A 26 -4.42 -3.81 -24.10
C GLN A 26 -4.30 -3.88 -22.56
N HIS A 27 -3.39 -3.12 -21.97
CA HIS A 27 -3.15 -3.09 -20.52
C HIS A 27 -3.79 -1.88 -19.83
N ARG A 28 -4.21 -0.85 -20.57
CA ARG A 28 -4.74 0.40 -19.99
C ARG A 28 -6.01 0.22 -19.19
N LYS A 29 -6.80 -0.80 -19.52
CA LYS A 29 -8.07 -1.12 -18.84
C LYS A 29 -7.93 -2.18 -17.76
N LEU A 30 -6.73 -2.76 -17.61
CA LEU A 30 -6.47 -3.73 -16.56
C LEU A 30 -6.31 -2.98 -15.23
N GLY A 31 -6.99 -3.48 -14.21
CA GLY A 31 -6.78 -3.05 -12.83
C GLY A 31 -5.56 -3.75 -12.22
N VAL A 32 -5.69 -4.20 -10.98
CA VAL A 32 -4.68 -5.03 -10.32
C VAL A 32 -4.58 -6.37 -11.03
N ALA A 33 -3.37 -6.75 -11.41
CA ALA A 33 -3.07 -8.01 -12.08
C ALA A 33 -2.42 -9.02 -11.12
N CYS A 34 -2.49 -10.31 -11.44
CA CYS A 34 -1.89 -11.37 -10.62
C CYS A 34 -0.43 -11.10 -10.25
N ILE A 35 0.35 -10.56 -11.21
CA ILE A 35 1.77 -10.25 -11.03
C ILE A 35 2.04 -9.10 -10.05
N ASP A 36 1.05 -8.30 -9.70
CA ASP A 36 1.22 -7.27 -8.67
C ASP A 36 1.39 -7.89 -7.27
N CYS A 37 0.83 -9.08 -7.05
CA CYS A 37 0.86 -9.78 -5.78
C CYS A 37 1.60 -11.12 -5.83
N HIS A 38 1.74 -11.74 -7.00
CA HIS A 38 2.31 -13.09 -7.16
C HIS A 38 3.54 -13.09 -8.05
N ASP A 39 4.52 -13.92 -7.72
CA ASP A 39 5.59 -14.26 -8.64
C ASP A 39 5.04 -15.14 -9.77
N ASN A 40 5.46 -14.86 -11.00
CA ASN A 40 4.94 -15.56 -12.18
C ASN A 40 5.57 -16.95 -12.40
N LYS A 41 6.57 -17.33 -11.58
CA LYS A 41 7.23 -18.65 -11.69
C LYS A 41 6.54 -19.71 -10.85
N ASP A 42 6.17 -19.35 -9.62
CA ASP A 42 5.68 -20.29 -8.61
C ASP A 42 4.40 -19.83 -7.91
N LEU A 43 3.86 -18.66 -8.28
CA LEU A 43 2.68 -18.04 -7.67
C LEU A 43 2.85 -17.70 -6.18
N SER A 44 4.05 -17.70 -5.64
CA SER A 44 4.31 -17.22 -4.29
C SER A 44 3.95 -15.73 -4.17
N LEU A 45 3.61 -15.28 -2.95
CA LEU A 45 3.37 -13.86 -2.71
C LEU A 45 4.67 -13.07 -2.87
N ARG A 46 4.59 -11.95 -3.58
CA ARG A 46 5.72 -11.04 -3.78
C ARG A 46 5.32 -9.58 -3.61
N ILE A 47 6.30 -8.76 -3.28
CA ILE A 47 6.17 -7.31 -3.34
C ILE A 47 6.79 -6.85 -4.67
N SER A 48 5.97 -6.27 -5.54
CA SER A 48 6.40 -5.78 -6.85
C SER A 48 6.86 -4.31 -6.85
N ARG A 49 6.64 -3.58 -5.76
CA ARG A 49 6.90 -2.13 -5.61
C ARG A 49 8.22 -1.88 -4.88
N GLU A 50 9.34 -2.02 -5.59
CA GLU A 50 10.68 -1.92 -5.01
C GLU A 50 11.02 -0.49 -4.55
N PHE A 51 10.65 0.53 -5.34
CA PHE A 51 10.98 1.92 -5.06
C PHE A 51 10.13 2.56 -3.97
N THR A 52 9.05 1.93 -3.56
CA THR A 52 8.14 2.42 -2.51
C THR A 52 8.11 1.48 -1.32
N LEU A 53 7.34 0.40 -1.38
CA LEU A 53 7.12 -0.49 -0.23
C LEU A 53 8.40 -1.20 0.22
N VAL A 54 9.18 -1.78 -0.70
CA VAL A 54 10.43 -2.47 -0.33
C VAL A 54 11.39 -1.49 0.34
N ARG A 55 11.53 -0.27 -0.22
CA ARG A 55 12.34 0.78 0.40
C ARG A 55 11.84 1.13 1.80
N ALA A 56 10.54 1.36 1.99
CA ALA A 56 9.96 1.72 3.28
C ALA A 56 10.16 0.61 4.33
N LEU A 57 10.01 -0.66 3.96
CA LEU A 57 10.28 -1.79 4.83
C LEU A 57 11.75 -1.84 5.26
N LYS A 58 12.68 -1.68 4.31
CA LYS A 58 14.12 -1.63 4.61
C LYS A 58 14.49 -0.45 5.52
N GLU A 59 13.89 0.71 5.33
CA GLU A 59 14.07 1.89 6.19
C GLU A 59 13.58 1.64 7.63
N MET A 60 12.61 0.73 7.82
CA MET A 60 12.18 0.25 9.14
C MET A 60 13.03 -0.93 9.68
N GLY A 61 14.07 -1.36 8.96
CA GLY A 61 14.88 -2.51 9.31
C GLY A 61 14.24 -3.87 9.02
N VAL A 62 13.20 -3.90 8.21
CA VAL A 62 12.50 -5.13 7.81
C VAL A 62 13.06 -5.64 6.48
N ASP A 63 13.50 -6.89 6.47
CA ASP A 63 13.87 -7.59 5.24
C ASP A 63 12.62 -8.20 4.60
N PRO A 64 12.19 -7.72 3.42
CA PRO A 64 10.97 -8.23 2.78
C PRO A 64 11.02 -9.73 2.44
N GLN A 65 12.21 -10.29 2.29
CA GLN A 65 12.38 -11.72 1.95
C GLN A 65 12.21 -12.63 3.17
N LYS A 66 12.26 -12.07 4.38
CA LYS A 66 12.10 -12.82 5.63
C LYS A 66 10.71 -12.72 6.23
N LEU A 67 9.81 -12.01 5.56
CA LEU A 67 8.42 -11.94 5.99
C LEU A 67 7.77 -13.33 5.93
N SER A 68 7.07 -13.68 6.99
CA SER A 68 6.27 -14.90 7.02
C SER A 68 5.16 -14.85 5.96
N ARG A 69 4.63 -16.01 5.60
CA ARG A 69 3.47 -16.08 4.69
C ARG A 69 2.29 -15.26 5.21
N GLN A 70 2.05 -15.26 6.53
CA GLN A 70 0.94 -14.52 7.13
C GLN A 70 1.17 -13.01 7.05
N GLU A 71 2.38 -12.52 7.34
CA GLU A 71 2.72 -11.11 7.15
C GLU A 71 2.58 -10.69 5.68
N MET A 72 3.06 -11.51 4.75
CA MET A 72 2.90 -11.24 3.31
C MET A 72 1.44 -11.10 2.89
N ARG A 73 0.49 -11.79 3.52
CA ARG A 73 -0.96 -11.68 3.25
C ARG A 73 -1.54 -10.32 3.66
N SER A 74 -0.79 -9.50 4.40
CA SER A 74 -1.10 -8.09 4.67
C SER A 74 -0.21 -7.15 3.86
N VAL A 75 1.11 -7.42 3.86
CA VAL A 75 2.10 -6.52 3.28
C VAL A 75 1.92 -6.33 1.77
N VAL A 76 1.46 -7.35 1.03
CA VAL A 76 1.17 -7.18 -0.40
C VAL A 76 0.08 -6.14 -0.67
N CYS A 77 -0.85 -5.93 0.26
CA CYS A 77 -1.89 -4.90 0.16
C CYS A 77 -1.32 -3.49 0.40
N ALA A 78 -0.29 -3.40 1.25
CA ALA A 78 0.42 -2.15 1.54
C ALA A 78 1.16 -1.56 0.32
N GLN A 79 1.21 -2.25 -0.80
CA GLN A 79 1.73 -1.67 -2.04
C GLN A 79 0.87 -0.51 -2.55
N CYS A 80 -0.42 -0.48 -2.16
CA CYS A 80 -1.40 0.51 -2.61
C CYS A 80 -2.23 1.09 -1.45
N HIS A 81 -2.55 0.30 -0.41
CA HIS A 81 -3.39 0.69 0.72
C HIS A 81 -2.58 1.30 1.86
N VAL A 82 -1.89 2.39 1.57
CA VAL A 82 -0.99 3.11 2.48
C VAL A 82 -1.08 4.60 2.29
N THR A 83 -0.74 5.33 3.33
CA THR A 83 -0.45 6.76 3.22
C THR A 83 0.89 6.96 2.52
N TYR A 84 0.91 7.88 1.58
CA TYR A 84 2.14 8.27 0.88
C TYR A 84 2.27 9.78 0.78
N ASN A 85 3.50 10.26 0.67
CA ASN A 85 3.82 11.65 0.39
C ASN A 85 4.59 11.77 -0.93
N ILE A 86 4.30 12.80 -1.67
CA ILE A 86 4.97 13.15 -2.93
C ILE A 86 5.60 14.53 -2.74
N PRO A 87 6.87 14.61 -2.32
CA PRO A 87 7.54 15.87 -2.14
C PRO A 87 7.64 16.64 -3.45
N LYS A 88 7.62 17.95 -3.35
CA LYS A 88 7.73 18.86 -4.48
C LYS A 88 9.03 19.66 -4.40
N ASP A 89 9.62 19.94 -5.54
CA ASP A 89 10.70 20.92 -5.67
C ASP A 89 10.14 22.36 -5.67
N LYS A 90 11.03 23.33 -5.82
CA LYS A 90 10.69 24.77 -5.88
C LYS A 90 9.74 25.11 -7.05
N ASP A 91 9.73 24.31 -8.11
CA ASP A 91 8.89 24.48 -9.29
C ASP A 91 7.60 23.63 -9.21
N MET A 92 7.28 23.11 -8.01
CA MET A 92 6.11 22.25 -7.74
C MET A 92 6.09 20.93 -8.51
N ARG A 93 7.26 20.47 -8.99
CA ARG A 93 7.40 19.17 -9.64
C ARG A 93 7.62 18.08 -8.61
N SER A 94 7.05 16.91 -8.83
CA SER A 94 7.27 15.75 -7.95
C SER A 94 8.71 15.28 -8.05
N VAL A 95 9.36 15.08 -6.91
CA VAL A 95 10.74 14.59 -6.82
C VAL A 95 10.84 13.18 -6.25
N GLY A 96 9.72 12.51 -6.08
CA GLY A 96 9.65 11.12 -5.62
C GLY A 96 8.32 10.81 -4.96
N LEU A 97 8.22 9.59 -4.46
CA LEU A 97 7.13 9.12 -3.62
C LEU A 97 7.72 8.30 -2.48
N PHE A 98 7.28 8.54 -1.26
CA PHE A 98 7.70 7.75 -0.12
C PHE A 98 6.55 7.47 0.84
N PHE A 99 6.70 6.40 1.64
CA PHE A 99 5.81 6.10 2.75
C PHE A 99 6.40 6.72 4.03
N PRO A 100 5.62 7.47 4.79
CA PRO A 100 6.12 8.23 5.95
C PRO A 100 6.28 7.34 7.20
N TRP A 101 6.98 6.21 7.07
CA TRP A 101 7.09 5.18 8.11
C TRP A 101 8.40 5.23 8.91
N GLN A 102 9.35 6.09 8.53
CA GLN A 102 10.66 6.20 9.20
C GLN A 102 10.49 6.44 10.71
N GLY A 103 11.17 5.61 11.50
CA GLY A 103 11.06 5.63 12.97
C GLY A 103 9.90 4.82 13.52
N SER A 104 9.12 4.16 12.67
CA SER A 104 8.14 3.14 13.05
C SER A 104 8.74 1.73 12.92
N THR A 105 8.03 0.74 13.44
CA THR A 105 8.32 -0.69 13.23
C THR A 105 7.12 -1.38 12.62
N LEU A 106 7.35 -2.50 11.97
CA LEU A 106 6.24 -3.30 11.43
C LEU A 106 5.34 -3.78 12.58
N GLY A 107 4.05 -3.55 12.46
CA GLY A 107 3.08 -3.78 13.53
C GLY A 107 2.89 -2.61 14.51
N ASN A 108 3.67 -1.54 14.37
CA ASN A 108 3.55 -0.33 15.19
C ASN A 108 3.86 0.93 14.36
N ILE A 109 3.06 1.16 13.33
CA ILE A 109 3.14 2.38 12.50
C ILE A 109 2.17 3.39 13.08
N SER A 110 2.66 4.31 13.94
CA SER A 110 1.78 5.27 14.61
C SER A 110 1.36 6.42 13.69
N VAL A 111 0.11 6.83 13.83
CA VAL A 111 -0.45 7.98 13.10
C VAL A 111 0.33 9.26 13.43
N GLU A 112 0.72 9.44 14.69
CA GLU A 112 1.53 10.59 15.14
C GLU A 112 2.86 10.65 14.42
N ASN A 113 3.53 9.51 14.27
CA ASN A 113 4.79 9.45 13.54
C ASN A 113 4.60 9.75 12.04
N VAL A 114 3.55 9.19 11.43
CA VAL A 114 3.18 9.46 10.03
C VAL A 114 2.95 10.95 9.82
N ILE A 115 2.12 11.60 10.65
CA ILE A 115 1.84 13.03 10.56
C ILE A 115 3.12 13.85 10.77
N LYS A 116 3.94 13.50 11.76
CA LYS A 116 5.22 14.18 12.00
C LYS A 116 6.13 14.13 10.77
N LYS A 117 6.20 12.97 10.12
CA LYS A 117 7.02 12.79 8.91
C LYS A 117 6.48 13.56 7.71
N ILE A 118 5.19 13.55 7.50
CA ILE A 118 4.55 14.32 6.43
C ILE A 118 4.77 15.82 6.64
N ARG A 119 4.56 16.31 7.87
CA ARG A 119 4.77 17.73 8.22
C ARG A 119 6.23 18.19 8.20
N SER A 120 7.17 17.26 8.22
CA SER A 120 8.59 17.60 8.06
C SER A 120 8.99 17.89 6.61
N ASP A 121 8.15 17.60 5.64
CA ASP A 121 8.35 17.94 4.24
C ASP A 121 7.97 19.41 4.01
N PRO A 122 8.92 20.30 3.61
CA PRO A 122 8.64 21.71 3.40
C PRO A 122 7.61 21.99 2.28
N SER A 123 7.45 21.05 1.36
CA SER A 123 6.48 21.15 0.26
C SER A 123 5.08 20.71 0.64
N TYR A 124 4.89 20.17 1.84
CA TYR A 124 3.60 19.69 2.29
C TYR A 124 2.66 20.84 2.64
N GLY A 125 1.59 20.97 1.87
CA GLY A 125 0.52 21.91 2.12
C GLY A 125 -0.66 21.27 2.85
N GLU A 126 -0.96 21.75 4.07
CA GLU A 126 -2.20 21.34 4.74
C GLU A 126 -3.40 22.08 4.13
N TRP A 127 -4.44 21.31 3.82
CA TRP A 127 -5.68 21.94 3.38
C TRP A 127 -6.35 22.65 4.54
N LYS A 128 -6.76 23.90 4.31
CA LYS A 128 -7.48 24.70 5.28
C LYS A 128 -8.98 24.63 4.99
N GLN A 129 -9.74 24.11 5.94
CA GLN A 129 -11.19 24.08 5.81
C GLN A 129 -11.75 25.51 5.82
N SER A 130 -12.56 25.86 4.82
CA SER A 130 -12.95 27.25 4.53
C SER A 130 -13.82 27.91 5.59
N VAL A 131 -14.63 27.13 6.32
CA VAL A 131 -15.57 27.64 7.32
C VAL A 131 -14.92 27.75 8.70
N THR A 132 -14.26 26.70 9.15
CA THR A 132 -13.70 26.61 10.50
C THR A 132 -12.26 27.10 10.61
N GLY A 133 -11.55 27.17 9.48
CA GLY A 133 -10.14 27.54 9.43
C GLY A 133 -9.17 26.44 9.91
N PHE A 134 -9.67 25.26 10.32
CA PHE A 134 -8.81 24.16 10.72
C PHE A 134 -7.93 23.68 9.58
N LYS A 135 -6.67 23.39 9.90
CA LYS A 135 -5.75 22.70 8.99
C LYS A 135 -5.99 21.22 9.05
N LEU A 136 -6.18 20.61 7.90
CA LEU A 136 -6.43 19.19 7.74
C LEU A 136 -5.26 18.54 7.01
N ALA A 137 -4.61 17.59 7.67
CA ALA A 137 -3.64 16.74 7.03
C ALA A 137 -4.33 15.87 5.97
N PHE A 138 -3.76 15.85 4.78
CA PHE A 138 -4.31 15.02 3.72
C PHE A 138 -3.68 13.63 3.77
N ILE A 139 -4.33 12.72 4.48
CA ILE A 139 -3.94 11.32 4.57
C ILE A 139 -4.89 10.51 3.70
N ARG A 140 -4.32 9.80 2.72
CA ARG A 140 -5.06 8.89 1.84
C ARG A 140 -4.71 7.45 2.18
N HIS A 141 -5.69 6.57 2.08
CA HIS A 141 -5.49 5.12 2.14
C HIS A 141 -4.65 4.63 3.34
N PRO A 142 -4.93 5.08 4.58
CA PRO A 142 -4.15 4.70 5.76
C PRO A 142 -4.52 3.31 6.29
N GLU A 143 -5.08 2.44 5.46
CA GLU A 143 -5.64 1.17 5.90
C GLU A 143 -4.58 0.27 6.50
N PHE A 144 -3.39 0.19 5.88
CA PHE A 144 -2.31 -0.62 6.40
C PHE A 144 -1.72 -0.05 7.70
N GLU A 145 -1.54 1.27 7.79
CA GLU A 145 -1.08 1.93 9.00
C GLU A 145 -2.05 1.71 10.16
N LEU A 146 -3.35 1.91 9.95
CA LEU A 146 -4.38 1.70 10.97
C LEU A 146 -4.43 0.23 11.41
N PHE A 147 -4.31 -0.70 10.46
CA PHE A 147 -4.28 -2.12 10.75
C PHE A 147 -3.03 -2.53 11.51
N SER A 148 -1.86 -2.03 11.12
CA SER A 148 -0.56 -2.39 11.70
C SER A 148 -0.16 -1.53 12.91
N ASN A 149 -0.98 -0.58 13.36
CA ASN A 149 -0.71 0.25 14.54
C ASN A 149 -1.17 -0.44 15.82
N ASN A 150 -0.51 -1.53 16.20
CA ASN A 150 -0.84 -2.28 17.41
C ASN A 150 -2.31 -2.74 17.51
N SER A 151 -3.02 -2.87 16.38
CA SER A 151 -4.42 -3.27 16.39
C SER A 151 -4.60 -4.66 16.98
N VAL A 152 -5.78 -4.93 17.51
CA VAL A 152 -6.13 -6.25 18.07
C VAL A 152 -6.03 -7.35 17.02
N HIS A 153 -6.35 -7.05 15.76
CA HIS A 153 -6.26 -7.99 14.65
C HIS A 153 -4.80 -8.30 14.30
N TRP A 154 -3.94 -7.27 14.23
CA TRP A 154 -2.52 -7.48 14.00
C TRP A 154 -1.89 -8.33 15.11
N LYS A 155 -2.17 -8.00 16.38
CA LYS A 155 -1.66 -8.75 17.54
C LYS A 155 -2.18 -10.19 17.60
N ALA A 156 -3.37 -10.43 17.10
CA ALA A 156 -3.93 -11.77 16.98
C ALA A 156 -3.37 -12.56 15.78
N GLY A 157 -2.48 -11.97 14.98
CA GLY A 157 -1.90 -12.61 13.80
C GLY A 157 -2.85 -12.68 12.60
N ALA A 158 -3.95 -11.90 12.60
CA ALA A 158 -4.81 -11.79 11.44
C ALA A 158 -4.13 -11.01 10.31
N ALA A 159 -4.49 -11.34 9.08
CA ALA A 159 -4.02 -10.62 7.89
C ALA A 159 -5.19 -9.94 7.15
N CYS A 160 -4.88 -8.93 6.33
CA CYS A 160 -5.86 -8.28 5.47
C CYS A 160 -6.62 -9.31 4.62
N ALA A 161 -5.90 -10.28 4.09
CA ALA A 161 -6.48 -11.34 3.26
C ALA A 161 -7.42 -12.27 4.04
N ASP A 162 -7.30 -12.41 5.36
CA ASP A 162 -8.21 -13.25 6.13
C ASP A 162 -9.64 -12.70 6.11
N CYS A 163 -9.77 -11.37 6.06
CA CYS A 163 -11.06 -10.71 6.00
C CYS A 163 -11.51 -10.37 4.56
N HIS A 164 -10.60 -9.88 3.72
CA HIS A 164 -10.92 -9.41 2.37
C HIS A 164 -10.82 -10.48 1.28
N MET A 165 -10.14 -11.59 1.57
CA MET A 165 -9.95 -12.75 0.71
C MET A 165 -10.19 -14.04 1.51
N PRO A 166 -11.36 -14.20 2.16
CA PRO A 166 -11.63 -15.35 3.00
C PRO A 166 -11.50 -16.65 2.19
N TYR A 167 -11.18 -17.71 2.88
CA TYR A 167 -11.04 -19.01 2.22
C TYR A 167 -12.38 -19.50 1.67
N THR A 168 -12.35 -20.02 0.46
CA THR A 168 -13.47 -20.68 -0.19
C THR A 168 -13.04 -22.07 -0.68
N LYS A 169 -14.02 -22.96 -0.86
CA LYS A 169 -13.79 -24.32 -1.39
C LYS A 169 -13.97 -24.32 -2.91
N VAL A 170 -12.97 -24.85 -3.62
CA VAL A 170 -13.04 -25.12 -5.05
C VAL A 170 -12.68 -26.60 -5.24
N GLY A 171 -13.69 -27.42 -5.49
CA GLY A 171 -13.52 -28.90 -5.44
C GLY A 171 -13.08 -29.34 -4.06
N SER A 172 -11.95 -30.06 -3.98
CA SER A 172 -11.32 -30.51 -2.71
C SER A 172 -10.35 -29.48 -2.12
N SER A 173 -10.03 -28.42 -2.84
CA SER A 173 -9.00 -27.43 -2.44
C SER A 173 -9.61 -26.25 -1.69
N LYS A 174 -8.87 -25.76 -0.68
CA LYS A 174 -9.16 -24.51 0.04
C LYS A 174 -8.31 -23.40 -0.57
N VAL A 175 -8.95 -22.38 -1.14
CA VAL A 175 -8.29 -21.26 -1.82
C VAL A 175 -8.78 -19.93 -1.27
N SER A 176 -7.96 -18.88 -1.35
CA SER A 176 -8.39 -17.51 -1.04
C SER A 176 -9.34 -16.97 -2.10
N ASP A 177 -10.41 -16.32 -1.70
CA ASP A 177 -11.34 -15.67 -2.60
C ASP A 177 -10.74 -14.37 -3.15
N HIS A 178 -10.39 -14.35 -4.42
CA HIS A 178 -9.72 -13.21 -5.08
C HIS A 178 -10.67 -12.07 -5.49
N ARG A 179 -11.94 -12.12 -5.15
CA ARG A 179 -12.88 -11.01 -5.40
C ARG A 179 -12.57 -9.76 -4.60
N VAL A 180 -11.76 -9.85 -3.56
CA VAL A 180 -11.29 -8.75 -2.69
C VAL A 180 -12.45 -7.80 -2.34
N THR A 181 -13.46 -8.34 -1.69
CA THR A 181 -14.67 -7.58 -1.34
C THR A 181 -14.71 -7.22 0.15
N SER A 182 -15.60 -6.29 0.51
CA SER A 182 -15.86 -6.00 1.91
C SER A 182 -16.38 -7.24 2.63
N PRO A 183 -15.85 -7.58 3.82
CA PRO A 183 -16.36 -8.69 4.64
C PRO A 183 -17.87 -8.62 4.87
N MET A 184 -18.43 -7.40 5.01
CA MET A 184 -19.86 -7.17 5.19
C MET A 184 -20.71 -7.63 4.00
N LYS A 185 -20.14 -7.62 2.79
CA LYS A 185 -20.82 -8.08 1.57
C LYS A 185 -20.70 -9.58 1.33
N ASN A 186 -19.96 -10.28 2.17
CA ASN A 186 -19.69 -11.71 2.04
C ASN A 186 -20.28 -12.49 3.23
N ASP A 187 -21.46 -12.11 3.69
CA ASP A 187 -22.21 -12.76 4.78
C ASP A 187 -21.39 -13.01 6.05
N MET A 188 -20.44 -12.12 6.33
CA MET A 188 -19.50 -12.22 7.47
C MET A 188 -18.67 -13.53 7.49
N LYS A 189 -18.54 -14.23 6.37
CA LYS A 189 -17.80 -15.51 6.28
C LYS A 189 -16.38 -15.41 6.81
N ALA A 190 -15.75 -14.24 6.64
CA ALA A 190 -14.42 -14.00 7.19
C ALA A 190 -14.34 -14.09 8.71
N CYS A 191 -15.42 -13.80 9.43
CA CYS A 191 -15.48 -13.83 10.90
C CYS A 191 -15.79 -15.24 11.44
N MET A 192 -16.13 -16.18 10.57
CA MET A 192 -16.55 -17.55 10.93
C MET A 192 -15.51 -18.62 10.57
N GLN A 193 -14.29 -18.21 10.19
CA GLN A 193 -13.21 -19.13 9.78
C GLN A 193 -12.25 -19.46 10.91
#